data_fb0d6e1cefae959eaa0040ccce512934
#
_entry.id   fb0d6e1cefae959eaa0040ccce512934
#
_cell.length_a   1.000
_cell.length_b   1.000
_cell.length_c   1.000
_cell.angle_alpha   90.00
_cell.angle_beta   90.00
_cell.angle_gamma   90.00
#
_symmetry.space_group_name_H-M   'P 1'
#
loop_
_entity.id
_entity.type
_entity.pdbx_description
1 polymer ?
#
loop_
_entity_poly.entity_id
_entity_poly.type
_entity_poly.pdbx_seq_one_letter_code
_entity_poly.pdbx_strand_id
1 'polypeptide(L)'
;GDLDRNIELVSLKNDVDIEVSFNSLLEQKGDNERLLKLFEELGFKAPQVNSPSTKSKAIKLEEHKTSTNLNYKTILNEKDLTGWAKSIDKCSHFAIDTETDSLDTITANLVGISLSVNEGSGCYIPIGHKYDDCPEQLKLDKVQEIIGKCIERNADKAVGQNLKFDIPILSRHGIILDKFLADTMLMSYVLNS
;
A
#
# COMPACT_ATOMS: atom_id res chain seq x y z
N GLY A 1 -29.89 32.95 21.69
CA GLY A 1 -28.44 33.16 21.59
C GLY A 1 -27.76 32.12 20.68
N ASP A 2 -26.45 32.16 20.56
CA ASP A 2 -25.70 31.26 19.68
C ASP A 2 -25.84 29.79 20.03
N LEU A 3 -26.08 29.48 21.32
CA LEU A 3 -26.28 28.10 21.78
C LEU A 3 -27.58 27.48 21.22
N ASP A 4 -28.68 28.22 21.24
CA ASP A 4 -29.98 27.75 20.75
C ASP A 4 -29.90 27.48 19.24
N ARG A 5 -29.24 28.39 18.50
CA ARG A 5 -28.99 28.22 17.07
C ARG A 5 -28.09 27.02 16.77
N ASN A 6 -27.06 26.77 17.57
CA ASN A 6 -26.19 25.62 17.40
C ASN A 6 -26.93 24.31 17.69
N ILE A 7 -27.80 24.27 18.69
CA ILE A 7 -28.65 23.12 18.98
C ILE A 7 -29.59 22.84 17.82
N GLU A 8 -30.22 23.86 17.24
CA GLU A 8 -31.09 23.72 16.09
C GLU A 8 -30.32 23.17 14.87
N LEU A 9 -29.09 23.67 14.61
CA LEU A 9 -28.28 23.26 13.49
C LEU A 9 -27.77 21.80 13.58
N VAL A 10 -27.54 21.29 14.81
CA VAL A 10 -27.08 19.90 15.01
C VAL A 10 -28.22 18.92 15.24
N SER A 11 -29.45 19.41 15.44
CA SER A 11 -30.62 18.56 15.69
C SER A 11 -31.07 17.93 14.36
N LEU A 12 -31.24 16.60 14.38
CA LEU A 12 -31.78 15.90 13.24
C LEU A 12 -33.25 16.19 13.06
N LYS A 13 -33.65 16.58 11.84
CA LYS A 13 -35.04 16.72 11.48
C LYS A 13 -35.67 15.35 11.26
N ASN A 14 -36.65 14.99 12.04
CA ASN A 14 -37.33 13.67 12.03
C ASN A 14 -38.73 13.70 11.41
N ASP A 15 -39.17 14.86 10.97
CA ASP A 15 -40.46 15.13 10.31
C ASP A 15 -40.34 15.48 8.84
N VAL A 16 -39.26 15.01 8.19
CA VAL A 16 -39.06 15.19 6.76
C VAL A 16 -40.11 14.35 6.02
N ASP A 17 -40.86 15.01 5.14
CA ASP A 17 -41.81 14.32 4.28
C ASP A 17 -41.06 13.44 3.25
N ILE A 18 -41.23 12.13 3.36
CA ILE A 18 -40.59 11.14 2.50
C ILE A 18 -41.70 10.43 1.73
N GLU A 19 -41.67 10.56 0.40
CA GLU A 19 -42.67 9.95 -0.49
C GLU A 19 -42.69 8.41 -0.46
N VAL A 20 -41.74 7.78 0.29
CA VAL A 20 -41.57 6.33 0.36
C VAL A 20 -42.01 5.80 1.72
N SER A 21 -42.96 4.89 1.76
CA SER A 21 -43.39 4.25 3.01
C SER A 21 -42.34 3.24 3.50
N PHE A 22 -42.18 3.09 4.81
CA PHE A 22 -41.24 2.11 5.40
C PHE A 22 -41.50 0.69 4.88
N ASN A 23 -42.77 0.32 4.69
CA ASN A 23 -43.17 -1.00 4.20
C ASN A 23 -42.80 -1.23 2.71
N SER A 24 -42.48 -0.20 1.96
CA SER A 24 -42.02 -0.31 0.55
C SER A 24 -40.48 -0.45 0.45
N LEU A 25 -39.75 -0.30 1.55
CA LEU A 25 -38.29 -0.47 1.63
C LEU A 25 -37.93 -1.96 1.78
N LEU A 26 -38.41 -2.79 0.86
CA LEU A 26 -38.05 -4.20 0.82
C LEU A 26 -36.72 -4.36 0.08
N GLU A 27 -35.90 -5.28 0.57
CA GLU A 27 -34.69 -5.70 -0.13
C GLU A 27 -35.03 -6.19 -1.53
N GLN A 28 -34.52 -5.54 -2.55
CA GLN A 28 -34.70 -5.94 -3.95
C GLN A 28 -33.43 -6.65 -4.42
N LYS A 29 -33.61 -7.59 -5.34
CA LYS A 29 -32.46 -8.21 -6.02
C LYS A 29 -31.68 -7.12 -6.73
N GLY A 30 -30.39 -7.02 -6.39
CA GLY A 30 -29.48 -6.09 -7.05
C GLY A 30 -29.38 -6.36 -8.56
N ASP A 31 -29.34 -5.31 -9.35
CA ASP A 31 -29.02 -5.38 -10.78
C ASP A 31 -27.50 -5.58 -10.94
N ASN A 32 -27.11 -6.84 -11.01
CA ASN A 32 -25.71 -7.21 -11.10
C ASN A 32 -25.06 -6.74 -12.41
N GLU A 33 -25.81 -6.64 -13.51
CA GLU A 33 -25.24 -6.15 -14.78
C GLU A 33 -24.91 -4.65 -14.69
N ARG A 34 -25.83 -3.89 -14.13
CA ARG A 34 -25.60 -2.45 -13.90
C ARG A 34 -24.49 -2.19 -12.89
N LEU A 35 -24.40 -3.02 -11.85
CA LEU A 35 -23.34 -2.93 -10.86
C LEU A 35 -21.98 -3.21 -11.51
N LEU A 36 -21.85 -4.26 -12.31
CA LEU A 36 -20.61 -4.60 -13.00
C LEU A 36 -20.16 -3.50 -13.96
N LYS A 37 -21.09 -2.93 -14.75
CA LYS A 37 -20.79 -1.78 -15.62
C LYS A 37 -20.30 -0.57 -14.83
N LEU A 38 -20.91 -0.26 -13.69
CA LEU A 38 -20.49 0.84 -12.85
C LEU A 38 -19.08 0.62 -12.28
N PHE A 39 -18.76 -0.61 -11.87
CA PHE A 39 -17.42 -0.95 -11.41
C PHE A 39 -16.38 -0.82 -12.53
N GLU A 40 -16.73 -1.22 -13.75
CA GLU A 40 -15.86 -1.04 -14.93
C GLU A 40 -15.64 0.43 -15.25
N GLU A 41 -16.69 1.24 -15.30
CA GLU A 41 -16.62 2.70 -15.55
C GLU A 41 -15.77 3.43 -14.49
N LEU A 42 -15.83 2.99 -13.23
CA LEU A 42 -15.09 3.59 -12.12
C LEU A 42 -13.68 2.98 -11.91
N GLY A 43 -13.30 1.97 -12.70
CA GLY A 43 -12.01 1.28 -12.57
C GLY A 43 -11.85 0.45 -11.29
N PHE A 44 -12.95 0.07 -10.64
CA PHE A 44 -12.93 -0.77 -9.45
C PHE A 44 -12.90 -2.26 -9.81
N LYS A 45 -12.30 -3.08 -8.95
CA LYS A 45 -12.41 -4.54 -9.07
C LYS A 45 -13.86 -4.96 -8.85
N ALA A 46 -14.44 -5.71 -9.79
CA ALA A 46 -15.79 -6.20 -9.67
C ALA A 46 -15.97 -7.07 -8.41
N PRO A 47 -17.04 -6.86 -7.60
CA PRO A 47 -17.31 -7.71 -6.46
C PRO A 47 -17.62 -9.14 -6.93
N GLN A 48 -17.21 -10.14 -6.13
CA GLN A 48 -17.65 -11.52 -6.36
C GLN A 48 -19.13 -11.62 -6.03
N VAL A 49 -19.99 -11.54 -7.03
CA VAL A 49 -21.42 -11.68 -6.86
C VAL A 49 -21.75 -13.17 -6.88
N ASN A 50 -22.02 -13.76 -5.70
CA ASN A 50 -22.54 -15.11 -5.59
C ASN A 50 -23.99 -15.14 -6.13
N SER A 51 -24.16 -15.44 -7.40
CA SER A 51 -25.47 -15.71 -8.01
C SER A 51 -25.67 -17.20 -8.10
N PRO A 52 -26.75 -17.77 -7.52
CA PRO A 52 -27.13 -19.12 -7.86
C PRO A 52 -27.72 -19.12 -9.28
N SER A 53 -27.06 -19.83 -10.17
CA SER A 53 -27.49 -20.15 -11.53
C SER A 53 -27.64 -19.01 -12.55
N THR A 54 -26.54 -18.63 -13.14
CA THR A 54 -26.46 -18.51 -14.61
C THR A 54 -25.01 -18.70 -15.00
N LYS A 55 -24.72 -19.58 -15.93
CA LYS A 55 -23.42 -19.68 -16.60
C LYS A 55 -23.24 -18.41 -17.42
N SER A 56 -22.96 -17.30 -16.73
CA SER A 56 -22.48 -16.09 -17.36
C SER A 56 -21.05 -16.38 -17.81
N LYS A 57 -20.84 -16.29 -19.12
CA LYS A 57 -19.51 -16.14 -19.68
C LYS A 57 -18.80 -15.13 -18.81
N ALA A 58 -17.74 -15.57 -18.10
CA ALA A 58 -16.83 -14.67 -17.46
C ALA A 58 -16.45 -13.64 -18.54
N ILE A 59 -16.85 -12.38 -18.34
CA ILE A 59 -16.27 -11.28 -19.08
C ILE A 59 -14.81 -11.36 -18.61
N LYS A 60 -13.97 -11.90 -19.48
CA LYS A 60 -12.53 -11.75 -19.33
C LYS A 60 -12.34 -10.24 -19.39
N LEU A 61 -12.24 -9.60 -18.21
CA LEU A 61 -11.43 -8.41 -18.09
C LEU A 61 -10.15 -8.80 -18.83
N GLU A 62 -9.82 -8.08 -19.88
CA GLU A 62 -8.48 -8.15 -20.42
C GLU A 62 -7.58 -7.75 -19.25
N GLU A 63 -7.13 -8.78 -18.50
CA GLU A 63 -5.91 -8.61 -17.77
C GLU A 63 -4.96 -8.04 -18.79
N HIS A 64 -4.57 -6.78 -18.61
CA HIS A 64 -3.34 -6.33 -19.22
C HIS A 64 -2.32 -7.38 -18.82
N LYS A 65 -2.17 -8.36 -19.69
CA LYS A 65 -1.07 -9.32 -19.62
C LYS A 65 0.20 -8.55 -19.88
N THR A 66 0.61 -7.75 -18.91
CA THR A 66 2.02 -7.56 -18.70
C THR A 66 2.51 -8.95 -18.30
N SER A 67 2.91 -9.74 -19.29
CA SER A 67 3.68 -10.95 -19.10
C SER A 67 5.08 -10.57 -18.63
N THR A 68 5.14 -9.83 -17.54
CA THR A 68 6.37 -9.60 -16.80
C THR A 68 6.58 -10.84 -15.97
N ASN A 69 7.68 -11.54 -16.20
CA ASN A 69 8.18 -12.56 -15.29
C ASN A 69 8.43 -11.87 -13.94
N LEU A 70 7.43 -11.92 -13.05
CA LEU A 70 7.51 -11.33 -11.74
C LEU A 70 8.53 -12.12 -10.91
N ASN A 71 9.56 -11.44 -10.43
CA ASN A 71 10.62 -12.01 -9.61
C ASN A 71 10.63 -11.32 -8.24
N TYR A 72 9.77 -11.82 -7.35
CA TYR A 72 9.69 -11.34 -5.97
C TYR A 72 10.33 -12.35 -5.01
N LYS A 73 11.15 -11.85 -4.08
CA LYS A 73 11.91 -12.69 -3.17
C LYS A 73 11.87 -12.19 -1.74
N THR A 74 11.58 -13.08 -0.80
CA THR A 74 11.78 -12.82 0.63
C THR A 74 13.24 -13.11 0.99
N ILE A 75 13.90 -12.16 1.65
CA ILE A 75 15.32 -12.24 1.99
C ILE A 75 15.48 -12.67 3.45
N LEU A 76 15.93 -13.89 3.63
CA LEU A 76 16.12 -14.51 4.96
C LEU A 76 17.59 -14.80 5.28
N ASN A 77 18.53 -14.46 4.40
CA ASN A 77 19.95 -14.73 4.60
C ASN A 77 20.85 -13.59 4.09
N GLU A 78 22.05 -13.49 4.65
CA GLU A 78 23.01 -12.42 4.34
C GLU A 78 23.55 -12.46 2.90
N LYS A 79 23.61 -13.64 2.27
CA LYS A 79 24.08 -13.78 0.89
C LYS A 79 23.13 -13.09 -0.09
N ASP A 80 21.84 -13.33 0.06
CA ASP A 80 20.81 -12.71 -0.76
C ASP A 80 20.72 -11.20 -0.48
N LEU A 81 20.83 -10.81 0.79
CA LEU A 81 20.86 -9.40 1.21
C LEU A 81 22.05 -8.66 0.55
N THR A 82 23.24 -9.26 0.55
CA THR A 82 24.43 -8.72 -0.12
C THR A 82 24.22 -8.64 -1.64
N GLY A 83 23.52 -9.60 -2.22
CA GLY A 83 23.15 -9.57 -3.64
C GLY A 83 22.31 -8.35 -4.00
N TRP A 84 21.32 -8.04 -3.18
CA TRP A 84 20.46 -6.85 -3.35
C TRP A 84 21.25 -5.55 -3.15
N ALA A 85 22.11 -5.47 -2.15
CA ALA A 85 22.99 -4.30 -1.97
C ALA A 85 23.83 -4.02 -3.24
N LYS A 86 24.42 -5.06 -3.85
CA LYS A 86 25.15 -4.92 -5.11
C LYS A 86 24.29 -4.48 -6.29
N SER A 87 23.00 -4.85 -6.29
CA SER A 87 22.05 -4.42 -7.32
C SER A 87 21.71 -2.93 -7.16
N ILE A 88 21.50 -2.47 -5.93
CA ILE A 88 21.29 -1.05 -5.60
C ILE A 88 22.52 -0.21 -5.99
N ASP A 89 23.74 -0.68 -5.72
CA ASP A 89 24.94 0.05 -6.09
C ASP A 89 25.02 0.29 -7.61
N LYS A 90 24.48 -0.60 -8.42
CA LYS A 90 24.55 -0.57 -9.89
C LYS A 90 23.36 0.09 -10.57
N CYS A 91 22.21 0.22 -9.88
CA CYS A 91 21.01 0.76 -10.51
C CYS A 91 21.07 2.29 -10.63
N SER A 92 20.27 2.85 -11.54
CA SER A 92 20.07 4.29 -11.67
C SER A 92 19.15 4.85 -10.59
N HIS A 93 18.18 4.04 -10.15
CA HIS A 93 17.23 4.34 -9.08
C HIS A 93 16.72 3.04 -8.48
N PHE A 94 16.25 3.09 -7.25
CA PHE A 94 15.58 1.98 -6.58
C PHE A 94 14.38 2.48 -5.79
N ALA A 95 13.34 1.65 -5.74
CA ALA A 95 12.19 1.92 -4.88
C ALA A 95 12.44 1.36 -3.48
N ILE A 96 11.97 2.09 -2.46
CA ILE A 96 12.00 1.69 -1.05
C ILE A 96 10.66 1.97 -0.39
N ASP A 97 10.24 1.05 0.46
CA ASP A 97 9.03 1.15 1.27
C ASP A 97 9.24 0.40 2.59
N THR A 98 8.54 0.79 3.67
CA THR A 98 8.66 0.17 4.98
C THR A 98 7.34 -0.41 5.46
N GLU A 99 7.41 -1.58 6.11
CA GLU A 99 6.30 -2.15 6.87
C GLU A 99 6.53 -1.93 8.37
N THR A 100 5.48 -1.55 9.07
CA THR A 100 5.54 -1.16 10.47
C THR A 100 4.38 -1.75 11.28
N ASP A 101 4.54 -1.81 12.59
CA ASP A 101 3.49 -2.28 13.52
C ASP A 101 2.47 -1.18 13.91
N SER A 102 2.69 0.06 13.48
CA SER A 102 1.83 1.22 13.78
C SER A 102 1.95 2.29 12.71
N LEU A 103 0.91 3.13 12.58
CA LEU A 103 0.93 4.34 11.73
C LEU A 103 1.54 5.56 12.42
N ASP A 104 1.84 5.49 13.71
CA ASP A 104 2.54 6.55 14.44
C ASP A 104 4.04 6.50 14.17
N THR A 105 4.54 7.38 13.34
CA THR A 105 5.95 7.43 12.93
C THR A 105 6.93 7.65 14.07
N ILE A 106 6.44 8.12 15.25
CA ILE A 106 7.29 8.37 16.42
C ILE A 106 7.54 7.08 17.20
N THR A 107 6.54 6.20 17.29
CA THR A 107 6.58 4.98 18.13
C THR A 107 6.63 3.68 17.34
N ALA A 108 6.23 3.70 16.06
CA ALA A 108 6.18 2.51 15.21
C ALA A 108 7.51 1.75 15.13
N ASN A 109 7.48 0.44 15.25
CA ASN A 109 8.64 -0.41 15.02
C ASN A 109 8.69 -0.84 13.56
N LEU A 110 9.91 -0.95 13.03
CA LEU A 110 10.15 -1.47 11.68
C LEU A 110 9.94 -2.99 11.67
N VAL A 111 9.01 -3.44 10.84
CA VAL A 111 8.65 -4.86 10.67
C VAL A 111 9.33 -5.45 9.43
N GLY A 112 9.52 -4.65 8.39
CA GLY A 112 10.19 -5.09 7.19
C GLY A 112 10.51 -3.93 6.23
N ILE A 113 11.34 -4.21 5.22
CA ILE A 113 11.72 -3.28 4.16
C ILE A 113 11.48 -3.94 2.82
N SER A 114 10.79 -3.24 1.93
CA SER A 114 10.62 -3.62 0.53
C SER A 114 11.57 -2.82 -0.36
N LEU A 115 12.20 -3.49 -1.31
CA LEU A 115 13.12 -2.86 -2.28
C LEU A 115 12.84 -3.36 -3.69
N SER A 116 12.99 -2.48 -4.68
CA SER A 116 12.93 -2.84 -6.11
C SER A 116 13.96 -2.02 -6.89
N VAL A 117 14.62 -2.65 -7.85
CA VAL A 117 15.61 -2.01 -8.71
C VAL A 117 15.24 -2.04 -10.19
N ASN A 118 14.22 -2.83 -10.55
CA ASN A 118 13.70 -2.95 -11.90
C ASN A 118 12.21 -3.30 -11.85
N GLU A 119 11.48 -2.95 -12.90
CA GLU A 119 10.10 -3.36 -13.10
C GLU A 119 9.96 -4.89 -13.03
N GLY A 120 8.95 -5.36 -12.31
CA GLY A 120 8.69 -6.79 -12.12
C GLY A 120 9.65 -7.53 -11.18
N SER A 121 10.63 -6.84 -10.58
CA SER A 121 11.59 -7.42 -9.63
C SER A 121 11.56 -6.68 -8.30
N GLY A 122 11.44 -7.40 -7.21
CA GLY A 122 11.42 -6.83 -5.87
C GLY A 122 11.85 -7.82 -4.81
N CYS A 123 12.22 -7.30 -3.65
CA CYS A 123 12.42 -8.14 -2.47
C CYS A 123 11.75 -7.54 -1.23
N TYR A 124 11.49 -8.43 -0.30
CA TYR A 124 11.05 -8.10 1.03
C TYR A 124 12.05 -8.62 2.05
N ILE A 125 12.47 -7.79 2.98
CA ILE A 125 13.41 -8.09 4.06
C ILE A 125 12.62 -8.06 5.37
N PRO A 126 12.10 -9.20 5.87
CA PRO A 126 11.42 -9.25 7.16
C PRO A 126 12.41 -9.08 8.29
N ILE A 127 12.04 -8.30 9.32
CA ILE A 127 12.89 -7.95 10.46
C ILE A 127 12.18 -8.18 11.78
N GLY A 128 10.89 -7.84 11.87
CA GLY A 128 10.15 -7.79 13.11
C GLY A 128 8.82 -8.55 13.14
N HIS A 129 8.59 -9.48 12.25
CA HIS A 129 7.37 -10.29 12.23
C HIS A 129 7.27 -11.23 13.43
N LYS A 130 6.04 -11.35 13.99
CA LYS A 130 5.74 -12.17 15.18
C LYS A 130 4.40 -12.88 14.94
N TYR A 131 4.42 -13.98 14.21
CA TYR A 131 3.26 -14.86 14.01
C TYR A 131 3.69 -16.32 14.14
N ASP A 132 2.72 -17.22 14.35
CA ASP A 132 2.98 -18.64 14.44
C ASP A 132 3.63 -19.16 13.14
N ASP A 133 4.65 -20.02 13.28
CA ASP A 133 5.46 -20.54 12.17
C ASP A 133 6.23 -19.47 11.35
N CYS A 134 6.49 -18.30 11.95
CA CYS A 134 7.31 -17.27 11.31
C CYS A 134 8.74 -17.82 11.05
N PRO A 135 9.24 -17.74 9.80
CA PRO A 135 10.61 -18.15 9.51
C PRO A 135 11.63 -17.31 10.28
N GLU A 136 12.81 -17.85 10.50
CA GLU A 136 13.91 -17.10 11.08
C GLU A 136 14.25 -15.89 10.18
N GLN A 137 14.24 -14.69 10.78
CA GLN A 137 14.45 -13.42 10.10
C GLN A 137 15.88 -12.93 10.33
N LEU A 138 16.37 -12.09 9.44
CA LEU A 138 17.63 -11.39 9.63
C LEU A 138 17.56 -10.44 10.83
N LYS A 139 18.62 -10.39 11.60
CA LYS A 139 18.75 -9.42 12.69
C LYS A 139 18.91 -8.01 12.13
N LEU A 140 18.30 -7.03 12.78
CA LEU A 140 18.35 -5.62 12.36
C LEU A 140 19.78 -5.09 12.20
N ASP A 141 20.70 -5.47 13.08
CA ASP A 141 22.12 -5.06 13.01
C ASP A 141 22.78 -5.51 11.69
N LYS A 142 22.47 -6.71 11.21
CA LYS A 142 22.95 -7.20 9.92
C LYS A 142 22.32 -6.49 8.73
N VAL A 143 21.03 -6.18 8.83
CA VAL A 143 20.33 -5.39 7.80
C VAL A 143 20.91 -3.97 7.75
N GLN A 144 21.17 -3.32 8.89
CA GLN A 144 21.82 -2.03 8.96
C GLN A 144 23.23 -2.06 8.34
N GLU A 145 24.03 -3.08 8.68
CA GLU A 145 25.40 -3.22 8.18
C GLU A 145 25.47 -3.35 6.66
N ILE A 146 24.57 -4.12 6.06
CA ILE A 146 24.61 -4.47 4.63
C ILE A 146 23.75 -3.52 3.80
N ILE A 147 22.44 -3.48 4.08
CA ILE A 147 21.48 -2.69 3.30
C ILE A 147 21.43 -1.24 3.80
N GLY A 148 21.46 -1.00 5.10
CA GLY A 148 21.43 0.36 5.66
C GLY A 148 22.55 1.22 5.10
N LYS A 149 23.79 0.75 5.16
CA LYS A 149 24.95 1.46 4.56
C LYS A 149 24.85 1.59 3.03
N CYS A 150 24.20 0.62 2.37
CA CYS A 150 23.98 0.69 0.93
C CYS A 150 22.94 1.77 0.58
N ILE A 151 21.84 1.86 1.32
CA ILE A 151 20.83 2.90 1.16
C ILE A 151 21.46 4.29 1.41
N GLU A 152 22.19 4.46 2.49
CA GLU A 152 22.83 5.72 2.86
C GLU A 152 23.73 6.26 1.73
N ARG A 153 24.64 5.45 1.18
CA ARG A 153 25.53 5.90 0.10
C ARG A 153 24.87 6.09 -1.26
N ASN A 154 23.67 5.53 -1.47
CA ASN A 154 22.88 5.63 -2.69
C ASN A 154 21.54 6.40 -2.47
N ALA A 155 21.43 7.15 -1.40
CA ALA A 155 20.17 7.80 -1.01
C ALA A 155 19.61 8.72 -2.11
N ASP A 156 20.45 9.38 -2.88
CA ASP A 156 20.11 10.21 -4.03
C ASP A 156 19.44 9.44 -5.21
N LYS A 157 19.42 8.12 -5.15
CA LYS A 157 18.74 7.25 -6.13
C LYS A 157 17.41 6.68 -5.61
N ALA A 158 17.08 6.89 -4.34
CA ALA A 158 15.89 6.33 -3.70
C ALA A 158 14.61 6.99 -4.23
N VAL A 159 13.60 6.18 -4.51
CA VAL A 159 12.24 6.59 -4.84
C VAL A 159 11.28 5.92 -3.87
N GLY A 160 10.29 6.65 -3.37
CA GLY A 160 9.27 6.06 -2.50
C GLY A 160 7.92 6.76 -2.66
N GLN A 161 6.97 6.32 -1.88
CA GLN A 161 5.63 6.89 -1.80
C GLN A 161 5.39 7.44 -0.41
N ASN A 162 5.23 8.74 -0.23
CA ASN A 162 5.06 9.35 1.10
C ASN A 162 6.25 9.09 2.02
N LEU A 163 7.48 9.29 1.52
CA LEU A 163 8.74 9.07 2.25
C LEU A 163 8.82 9.82 3.58
N LYS A 164 7.97 10.82 3.78
CA LYS A 164 7.78 11.49 5.06
C LYS A 164 7.40 10.50 6.18
N PHE A 165 6.75 9.38 5.84
CA PHE A 165 6.44 8.31 6.78
C PHE A 165 7.65 7.41 7.03
N ASP A 166 8.35 6.99 5.98
CA ASP A 166 9.42 5.98 6.04
C ASP A 166 10.71 6.52 6.65
N ILE A 167 11.10 7.74 6.29
CA ILE A 167 12.39 8.33 6.71
C ILE A 167 12.56 8.36 8.23
N PRO A 168 11.60 8.84 9.04
CA PRO A 168 11.74 8.84 10.50
C PRO A 168 11.85 7.42 11.08
N ILE A 169 11.14 6.46 10.52
CA ILE A 169 11.16 5.06 10.96
C ILE A 169 12.51 4.44 10.65
N LEU A 170 13.00 4.55 9.42
CA LEU A 170 14.32 4.08 9.01
C LEU A 170 15.42 4.69 9.89
N SER A 171 15.39 6.00 10.10
CA SER A 171 16.37 6.73 10.90
C SER A 171 16.42 6.23 12.35
N ARG A 172 15.28 6.02 13.00
CA ARG A 172 15.22 5.47 14.37
C ARG A 172 15.78 4.05 14.44
N HIS A 173 15.73 3.32 13.35
CA HIS A 173 16.28 1.97 13.23
C HIS A 173 17.69 1.96 12.60
N GLY A 174 18.41 3.10 12.64
CA GLY A 174 19.80 3.21 12.22
C GLY A 174 20.04 3.06 10.71
N ILE A 175 19.02 3.29 9.89
CA ILE A 175 19.10 3.30 8.43
C ILE A 175 18.88 4.74 7.97
N ILE A 176 19.89 5.37 7.42
CA ILE A 176 19.86 6.79 7.06
C ILE A 176 19.45 6.95 5.60
N LEU A 177 18.38 7.71 5.40
CA LEU A 177 17.88 8.16 4.09
C LEU A 177 17.69 9.68 4.18
N ASP A 178 18.78 10.44 4.09
CA ASP A 178 18.82 11.89 4.28
C ASP A 178 18.47 12.68 3.02
N LYS A 179 18.40 12.02 1.88
CA LYS A 179 17.99 12.54 0.57
C LYS A 179 17.35 11.44 -0.25
N PHE A 180 16.64 11.81 -1.29
CA PHE A 180 15.98 10.88 -2.21
C PHE A 180 15.81 11.51 -3.59
N LEU A 181 15.64 10.67 -4.60
CA LEU A 181 15.44 11.11 -5.98
C LEU A 181 14.01 11.65 -6.19
N ALA A 182 13.01 10.92 -5.71
CA ALA A 182 11.61 11.29 -5.91
C ALA A 182 10.69 10.69 -4.84
N ASP A 183 9.60 11.40 -4.54
CA ASP A 183 8.43 10.92 -3.81
C ASP A 183 7.24 10.92 -4.76
N THR A 184 6.71 9.74 -5.06
CA THR A 184 5.63 9.57 -6.05
C THR A 184 4.31 10.19 -5.62
N MET A 185 4.05 10.29 -4.31
CA MET A 185 2.87 11.00 -3.80
C MET A 185 2.97 12.49 -4.10
N LEU A 186 4.12 13.11 -3.85
CA LEU A 186 4.34 14.53 -4.16
C LEU A 186 4.28 14.79 -5.67
N MET A 187 4.85 13.88 -6.48
CA MET A 187 4.76 13.99 -7.95
C MET A 187 3.30 13.94 -8.41
N SER A 188 2.50 13.06 -7.85
CA SER A 188 1.06 12.95 -8.16
C SER A 188 0.32 14.24 -7.81
N TYR A 189 0.59 14.85 -6.67
CA TYR A 189 -0.01 16.13 -6.28
C TYR A 189 0.37 17.27 -7.21
N VAL A 190 1.59 17.30 -7.73
CA VAL A 190 2.03 18.32 -8.68
C VAL A 190 1.36 18.16 -10.04
N LEU A 191 1.09 16.93 -10.47
CA LEU A 191 0.47 16.63 -11.76
C LEU A 191 -1.05 16.81 -11.75
N ASN A 192 -1.70 16.52 -10.63
CA ASN A 192 -3.15 16.49 -10.48
C ASN A 192 -3.53 16.92 -9.06
N SER A 193 -3.47 18.20 -8.80
CA SER A 193 -3.91 18.82 -7.53
C SER A 193 -5.38 19.19 -7.56
#